data_4f8a72fba9d00897d7732220509cf417
#
_entry.id   4f8a72fba9d00897d7732220509cf417
#
_cell.length_a   1.000
_cell.length_b   1.000
_cell.length_c   1.000
_cell.angle_alpha   90.00
_cell.angle_beta   90.00
_cell.angle_gamma   90.00
#
_symmetry.space_group_name_H-M   'P 1'
#
loop_
_entity.id
_entity.type
_entity.pdbx_description
1 polymer ?
#
loop_
_entity_poly.entity_id
_entity_poly.type
_entity_poly.pdbx_seq_one_letter_code
_entity_poly.pdbx_strand_id
1 'polypeptide(L)'
;MIVHAAPWVVPISGPPLPDAAVAMDGDCVAAVGPLASLAALGAVVEHDGVLMPGLVNAHLHLELSHLKIAGGDGLVPWIRRLMATRAQSAINGDDAAIAAAQAMAARGTVAAVDISNDGRSAPQLAAAGIAPRMLRERIGPRGADPTWNLAADTAHATYSCNAEALRALSGPRGVASIHVEEDPAEAALLVDGDGPFAEFLRERGGQPSKATAPGMRPIAWLDSLGALGEGTLLVHLTVADAASLQLAAQRKCIAVLCPRSNQHIGARLPDVAAVRAAGLRVALGTDSLASCATLDVLGDVQALARAGVDPAFLLRAATQGGAAAFGDASLGTLAVGQRPGLVAVGDDARGLRDPEAWVAHEGADVPARRVA
;
A
#
# COMPACT_ATOMS: atom_id res chain seq x y z
N MET A 1 4.21 5.04 -32.32
CA MET A 1 3.96 5.80 -31.08
C MET A 1 2.51 6.28 -31.03
N ILE A 2 1.94 6.41 -29.84
CA ILE A 2 0.64 7.05 -29.58
C ILE A 2 0.90 8.25 -28.69
N VAL A 3 0.29 9.39 -29.01
CA VAL A 3 0.41 10.65 -28.23
C VAL A 3 -0.89 10.86 -27.46
N HIS A 4 -0.85 10.65 -26.15
CA HIS A 4 -2.00 10.87 -25.27
C HIS A 4 -2.00 12.32 -24.80
N ALA A 5 -2.98 13.11 -25.23
CA ALA A 5 -3.12 14.53 -24.91
C ALA A 5 -4.21 14.77 -23.87
N ALA A 6 -4.02 15.76 -23.01
CA ALA A 6 -5.01 16.14 -22.01
C ALA A 6 -4.87 17.61 -21.60
N PRO A 7 -5.92 18.21 -21.01
CA PRO A 7 -5.84 19.54 -20.42
C PRO A 7 -4.74 19.67 -19.35
N TRP A 8 -4.45 18.55 -18.64
CA TRP A 8 -3.38 18.49 -17.67
C TRP A 8 -2.63 17.14 -17.69
N VAL A 9 -1.30 17.22 -17.61
CA VAL A 9 -0.43 16.08 -17.37
C VAL A 9 0.29 16.30 -16.03
N VAL A 10 0.14 15.37 -15.08
CA VAL A 10 0.82 15.35 -13.79
C VAL A 10 1.94 14.28 -13.86
N PRO A 11 3.18 14.63 -14.22
CA PRO A 11 4.21 13.64 -14.52
C PRO A 11 4.84 13.00 -13.29
N ILE A 12 4.62 13.54 -12.11
CA ILE A 12 5.27 13.19 -10.82
C ILE A 12 6.78 13.48 -10.81
N SER A 13 7.47 13.33 -11.92
CA SER A 13 8.90 13.66 -12.08
C SER A 13 9.19 15.17 -12.20
N GLY A 14 8.16 16.00 -12.26
CA GLY A 14 8.22 17.45 -12.39
C GLY A 14 6.86 18.09 -12.09
N PRO A 15 6.74 19.41 -12.28
CA PRO A 15 5.48 20.11 -12.05
C PRO A 15 4.39 19.68 -13.06
N PRO A 16 3.11 19.86 -12.73
CA PRO A 16 2.00 19.68 -13.67
C PRO A 16 2.16 20.56 -14.93
N LEU A 17 1.77 20.00 -16.06
CA LEU A 17 1.88 20.65 -17.38
C LEU A 17 0.47 20.87 -17.95
N PRO A 18 0.08 22.12 -18.25
CA PRO A 18 -1.18 22.41 -18.93
C PRO A 18 -1.06 22.13 -20.43
N ASP A 19 -2.19 21.78 -21.10
CA ASP A 19 -2.32 21.54 -22.53
C ASP A 19 -1.17 20.64 -23.06
N ALA A 20 -0.93 19.54 -22.37
CA ALA A 20 0.24 18.71 -22.54
C ALA A 20 -0.10 17.30 -23.04
N ALA A 21 0.94 16.55 -23.41
CA ALA A 21 0.80 15.19 -23.89
C ALA A 21 1.93 14.30 -23.39
N VAL A 22 1.67 12.99 -23.43
CA VAL A 22 2.61 11.91 -23.20
C VAL A 22 2.69 11.07 -24.46
N ALA A 23 3.85 11.01 -25.12
CA ALA A 23 4.10 10.12 -26.26
C ALA A 23 4.57 8.77 -25.72
N MET A 24 3.84 7.71 -26.06
CA MET A 24 4.14 6.33 -25.68
C MET A 24 4.64 5.52 -26.88
N ASP A 25 5.74 4.78 -26.69
CA ASP A 25 6.22 3.76 -27.61
C ASP A 25 6.03 2.37 -26.98
N GLY A 26 4.92 1.72 -27.33
CA GLY A 26 4.40 0.59 -26.56
C GLY A 26 4.04 1.03 -25.13
N ASP A 27 4.63 0.40 -24.14
CA ASP A 27 4.47 0.69 -22.71
C ASP A 27 5.49 1.72 -22.16
N CYS A 28 6.40 2.21 -23.00
CA CYS A 28 7.50 3.09 -22.63
C CYS A 28 7.16 4.56 -22.92
N VAL A 29 7.46 5.44 -21.98
CA VAL A 29 7.36 6.90 -22.17
C VAL A 29 8.49 7.36 -23.10
N ALA A 30 8.14 7.85 -24.29
CA ALA A 30 9.10 8.39 -25.26
C ALA A 30 9.33 9.89 -25.07
N ALA A 31 8.28 10.66 -24.73
CA ALA A 31 8.37 12.09 -24.47
C ALA A 31 7.17 12.58 -23.62
N VAL A 32 7.38 13.67 -22.88
CA VAL A 32 6.34 14.41 -22.16
C VAL A 32 6.55 15.88 -22.38
N GLY A 33 5.50 16.63 -22.69
CA GLY A 33 5.59 18.07 -22.92
C GLY A 33 4.35 18.67 -23.57
N PRO A 34 4.42 19.93 -24.03
CA PRO A 34 3.30 20.58 -24.71
C PRO A 34 2.81 19.77 -25.92
N LEU A 35 1.51 19.62 -26.08
CA LEU A 35 0.91 18.87 -27.19
C LEU A 35 1.45 19.35 -28.56
N ALA A 36 1.57 20.68 -28.75
CA ALA A 36 2.07 21.25 -30.00
C ALA A 36 3.45 20.72 -30.45
N SER A 37 4.29 20.34 -29.47
CA SER A 37 5.63 19.81 -29.73
C SER A 37 5.64 18.31 -29.99
N LEU A 38 4.61 17.57 -29.58
CA LEU A 38 4.59 16.12 -29.60
C LEU A 38 3.61 15.55 -30.66
N ALA A 39 2.67 16.34 -31.15
CA ALA A 39 1.61 15.88 -32.07
C ALA A 39 2.14 15.22 -33.36
N ALA A 40 3.33 15.60 -33.83
CA ALA A 40 3.95 15.01 -35.02
C ALA A 40 4.59 13.62 -34.77
N LEU A 41 4.72 13.18 -33.51
CA LEU A 41 5.39 11.91 -33.17
C LEU A 41 4.50 10.69 -33.43
N GLY A 42 3.17 10.83 -33.51
CA GLY A 42 2.27 9.72 -33.72
C GLY A 42 0.79 10.09 -33.75
N ALA A 43 -0.07 9.07 -33.70
CA ALA A 43 -1.51 9.31 -33.61
C ALA A 43 -1.86 9.95 -32.26
N VAL A 44 -2.64 11.03 -32.28
CA VAL A 44 -3.08 11.74 -31.08
C VAL A 44 -4.39 11.14 -30.58
N VAL A 45 -4.43 10.81 -29.30
CA VAL A 45 -5.64 10.41 -28.56
C VAL A 45 -5.89 11.44 -27.47
N GLU A 46 -7.02 12.12 -27.56
CA GLU A 46 -7.40 13.14 -26.58
C GLU A 46 -8.13 12.54 -25.37
N HIS A 47 -7.84 13.07 -24.20
CA HIS A 47 -8.49 12.77 -22.92
C HIS A 47 -8.97 14.07 -22.27
N ASP A 48 -10.14 14.04 -21.64
CA ASP A 48 -10.70 15.24 -20.98
C ASP A 48 -10.27 15.37 -19.52
N GLY A 49 -9.73 14.31 -18.91
CA GLY A 49 -9.25 14.27 -17.53
C GLY A 49 -7.79 14.70 -17.35
N VAL A 50 -7.27 14.46 -16.14
CA VAL A 50 -5.85 14.61 -15.79
C VAL A 50 -5.10 13.34 -16.14
N LEU A 51 -4.05 13.42 -16.95
CA LEU A 51 -3.15 12.28 -17.22
C LEU A 51 -2.05 12.21 -16.17
N MET A 52 -1.81 11.02 -15.64
CA MET A 52 -0.77 10.75 -14.64
C MET A 52 -0.24 9.32 -14.76
N PRO A 53 0.90 8.97 -14.08
CA PRO A 53 1.35 7.60 -13.99
C PRO A 53 0.31 6.69 -13.37
N GLY A 54 0.35 5.41 -13.71
CA GLY A 54 -0.46 4.38 -13.06
C GLY A 54 -0.21 4.31 -11.56
N LEU A 55 -1.27 3.98 -10.82
CA LEU A 55 -1.26 3.85 -9.37
C LEU A 55 -0.62 2.52 -8.96
N VAL A 56 0.09 2.52 -7.85
CA VAL A 56 0.67 1.30 -7.26
C VAL A 56 0.08 1.11 -5.86
N ASN A 57 -0.63 -0.01 -5.67
CA ASN A 57 -1.13 -0.39 -4.35
C ASN A 57 -0.02 -1.11 -3.57
N ALA A 58 0.56 -0.44 -2.58
CA ALA A 58 1.74 -0.93 -1.87
C ALA A 58 1.44 -1.99 -0.80
N HIS A 59 0.16 -2.24 -0.48
CA HIS A 59 -0.27 -3.26 0.48
C HIS A 59 -1.75 -3.58 0.32
N LEU A 60 -2.06 -4.82 0.04
CA LEU A 60 -3.42 -5.33 0.05
C LEU A 60 -3.45 -6.82 0.41
N HIS A 61 -4.65 -7.33 0.78
CA HIS A 61 -4.97 -8.75 0.95
C HIS A 61 -6.12 -9.12 0.01
N LEU A 62 -5.81 -9.45 -1.23
CA LEU A 62 -6.83 -9.75 -2.25
C LEU A 62 -7.67 -10.98 -1.88
N GLU A 63 -7.07 -11.97 -1.21
CA GLU A 63 -7.76 -13.19 -0.75
C GLU A 63 -8.93 -12.93 0.21
N LEU A 64 -8.92 -11.77 0.91
CA LEU A 64 -9.97 -11.39 1.86
C LEU A 64 -11.14 -10.62 1.22
N SER A 65 -11.17 -10.49 -0.12
CA SER A 65 -12.16 -9.67 -0.83
C SER A 65 -13.62 -10.11 -0.64
N HIS A 66 -13.84 -11.36 -0.26
CA HIS A 66 -15.18 -11.90 0.03
C HIS A 66 -15.69 -11.59 1.44
N LEU A 67 -14.86 -11.03 2.32
CA LEU A 67 -15.20 -10.75 3.71
C LEU A 67 -15.66 -9.30 3.89
N LYS A 68 -16.66 -9.13 4.76
CA LYS A 68 -17.15 -7.83 5.24
C LYS A 68 -17.18 -7.87 6.75
N ILE A 69 -16.28 -7.14 7.41
CA ILE A 69 -16.11 -7.18 8.86
C ILE A 69 -16.47 -5.81 9.44
N ALA A 70 -17.36 -5.77 10.43
CA ALA A 70 -17.67 -4.54 11.14
C ALA A 70 -16.42 -4.03 11.90
N GLY A 71 -16.21 -2.73 11.86
CA GLY A 71 -15.09 -2.06 12.54
C GLY A 71 -15.56 -1.03 13.57
N GLY A 72 -14.67 -0.13 13.99
CA GLY A 72 -14.95 1.04 14.83
C GLY A 72 -14.61 0.92 16.30
N ASP A 73 -14.20 -0.26 16.78
CA ASP A 73 -13.93 -0.55 18.20
C ASP A 73 -12.48 -1.03 18.47
N GLY A 74 -11.58 -0.82 17.50
CA GLY A 74 -10.16 -1.12 17.60
C GLY A 74 -9.74 -2.44 16.96
N LEU A 75 -8.44 -2.63 16.87
CA LEU A 75 -7.82 -3.73 16.11
C LEU A 75 -8.14 -5.11 16.72
N VAL A 76 -8.02 -5.28 18.03
CA VAL A 76 -8.19 -6.60 18.65
C VAL A 76 -9.63 -7.13 18.53
N PRO A 77 -10.69 -6.33 18.80
CA PRO A 77 -12.07 -6.74 18.53
C PRO A 77 -12.32 -7.04 17.05
N TRP A 78 -11.74 -6.25 16.13
CA TRP A 78 -11.87 -6.46 14.70
C TRP A 78 -11.22 -7.78 14.26
N ILE A 79 -9.99 -8.09 14.73
CA ILE A 79 -9.31 -9.37 14.46
C ILE A 79 -10.13 -10.55 14.95
N ARG A 80 -10.78 -10.46 16.13
CA ARG A 80 -11.67 -11.53 16.66
C ARG A 80 -12.80 -11.80 15.68
N ARG A 81 -13.45 -10.75 15.16
CA ARG A 81 -14.54 -10.90 14.16
C ARG A 81 -14.04 -11.45 12.85
N LEU A 82 -12.90 -10.96 12.34
CA LEU A 82 -12.27 -11.46 11.12
C LEU A 82 -12.02 -12.96 11.21
N MET A 83 -11.39 -13.43 12.29
CA MET A 83 -11.08 -14.85 12.49
C MET A 83 -12.34 -15.69 12.62
N ALA A 84 -13.36 -15.22 13.35
CA ALA A 84 -14.63 -15.94 13.50
C ALA A 84 -15.37 -16.05 12.16
N THR A 85 -15.42 -14.96 11.38
CA THR A 85 -16.07 -14.95 10.06
C THR A 85 -15.32 -15.83 9.07
N ARG A 86 -13.98 -15.76 9.05
CA ARG A 86 -13.15 -16.60 8.17
C ARG A 86 -13.32 -18.10 8.46
N ALA A 87 -13.40 -18.48 9.74
CA ALA A 87 -13.60 -19.87 10.14
C ALA A 87 -14.98 -20.43 9.73
N GLN A 88 -15.98 -19.58 9.58
CA GLN A 88 -17.34 -19.93 9.18
C GLN A 88 -17.58 -19.83 7.67
N SER A 89 -16.69 -19.16 6.95
CA SER A 89 -16.83 -18.95 5.50
C SER A 89 -16.48 -20.22 4.76
N ALA A 90 -17.47 -20.86 4.16
CA ALA A 90 -17.30 -21.95 3.19
C ALA A 90 -17.08 -21.42 1.76
N ILE A 91 -17.02 -20.09 1.57
CA ILE A 91 -16.94 -19.44 0.27
C ILE A 91 -15.50 -19.51 -0.24
N ASN A 92 -15.31 -20.07 -1.44
CA ASN A 92 -14.09 -19.83 -2.19
C ASN A 92 -14.08 -18.36 -2.62
N GLY A 93 -13.13 -17.58 -2.13
CA GLY A 93 -13.03 -16.14 -2.36
C GLY A 93 -12.57 -15.74 -3.78
N ASP A 94 -12.36 -16.68 -4.69
CA ASP A 94 -11.75 -16.44 -6.00
C ASP A 94 -12.56 -15.45 -6.85
N ASP A 95 -13.89 -15.61 -6.94
CA ASP A 95 -14.74 -14.68 -7.70
C ASP A 95 -14.69 -13.25 -7.15
N ALA A 96 -14.70 -13.12 -5.83
CA ALA A 96 -14.58 -11.81 -5.17
C ALA A 96 -13.19 -11.19 -5.39
N ALA A 97 -12.13 -12.00 -5.38
CA ALA A 97 -10.77 -11.56 -5.67
C ALA A 97 -10.61 -11.11 -7.14
N ILE A 98 -11.19 -11.87 -8.09
CA ILE A 98 -11.20 -11.50 -9.50
C ILE A 98 -11.94 -10.16 -9.70
N ALA A 99 -13.13 -10.02 -9.12
CA ALA A 99 -13.91 -8.78 -9.21
C ALA A 99 -13.17 -7.59 -8.59
N ALA A 100 -12.51 -7.78 -7.45
CA ALA A 100 -11.72 -6.76 -6.79
C ALA A 100 -10.50 -6.35 -7.62
N ALA A 101 -9.77 -7.30 -8.23
CA ALA A 101 -8.64 -7.02 -9.11
C ALA A 101 -9.09 -6.24 -10.37
N GLN A 102 -10.21 -6.62 -10.98
CA GLN A 102 -10.79 -5.90 -12.12
C GLN A 102 -11.21 -4.47 -11.75
N ALA A 103 -11.81 -4.29 -10.57
CA ALA A 103 -12.19 -2.97 -10.07
C ALA A 103 -10.94 -2.08 -9.83
N MET A 104 -9.86 -2.63 -9.26
CA MET A 104 -8.60 -1.91 -9.09
C MET A 104 -8.00 -1.49 -10.45
N ALA A 105 -7.96 -2.40 -11.43
CA ALA A 105 -7.44 -2.12 -12.76
C ALA A 105 -8.26 -1.03 -13.46
N ALA A 106 -9.60 -1.10 -13.37
CA ALA A 106 -10.50 -0.07 -13.90
C ALA A 106 -10.27 1.31 -13.26
N ARG A 107 -9.76 1.36 -12.02
CA ARG A 107 -9.41 2.60 -11.30
C ARG A 107 -7.95 3.02 -11.47
N GLY A 108 -7.21 2.39 -12.41
CA GLY A 108 -5.86 2.81 -12.79
C GLY A 108 -4.73 2.21 -11.96
N THR A 109 -4.98 1.19 -11.14
CA THR A 109 -3.90 0.42 -10.51
C THR A 109 -3.16 -0.41 -11.56
N VAL A 110 -1.84 -0.27 -11.64
CA VAL A 110 -0.97 -0.96 -12.59
C VAL A 110 -0.07 -2.01 -11.94
N ALA A 111 0.21 -1.86 -10.65
CA ALA A 111 1.01 -2.81 -9.89
C ALA A 111 0.50 -2.88 -8.44
N ALA A 112 0.69 -4.02 -7.78
CA ALA A 112 0.23 -4.25 -6.43
C ALA A 112 1.17 -5.17 -5.64
N VAL A 113 1.43 -4.82 -4.37
CA VAL A 113 2.07 -5.69 -3.39
C VAL A 113 0.96 -6.39 -2.61
N ASP A 114 0.74 -7.66 -2.92
CA ASP A 114 -0.31 -8.46 -2.33
C ASP A 114 0.25 -9.37 -1.25
N ILE A 115 -0.34 -9.29 -0.06
CA ILE A 115 0.03 -10.08 1.11
C ILE A 115 -0.99 -11.19 1.25
N SER A 116 -0.58 -12.44 1.02
CA SER A 116 -1.51 -13.56 0.93
C SER A 116 -1.08 -14.74 1.80
N ASN A 117 -2.01 -15.30 2.56
CA ASN A 117 -1.75 -16.51 3.36
C ASN A 117 -1.71 -17.77 2.48
N ASP A 118 -2.45 -17.80 1.38
CA ASP A 118 -2.55 -18.97 0.49
C ASP A 118 -1.72 -18.88 -0.80
N GLY A 119 -1.28 -17.67 -1.16
CA GLY A 119 -0.41 -17.43 -2.31
C GLY A 119 -1.07 -17.56 -3.68
N ARG A 120 -2.42 -17.51 -3.78
CA ARG A 120 -3.18 -17.78 -5.01
C ARG A 120 -3.58 -16.53 -5.80
N SER A 121 -3.41 -15.34 -5.26
CA SER A 121 -3.93 -14.08 -5.81
C SER A 121 -3.15 -13.51 -7.01
N ALA A 122 -1.88 -13.88 -7.19
CA ALA A 122 -1.06 -13.34 -8.27
C ALA A 122 -1.63 -13.58 -9.69
N PRO A 123 -2.19 -14.75 -10.06
CA PRO A 123 -2.83 -14.96 -11.36
C PRO A 123 -4.05 -14.05 -11.56
N GLN A 124 -4.83 -13.75 -10.52
CA GLN A 124 -6.02 -12.90 -10.62
C GLN A 124 -5.64 -11.44 -10.88
N LEU A 125 -4.60 -10.93 -10.21
CA LEU A 125 -4.03 -9.61 -10.49
C LEU A 125 -3.48 -9.53 -11.92
N ALA A 126 -2.68 -10.52 -12.34
CA ALA A 126 -2.10 -10.56 -13.68
C ALA A 126 -3.19 -10.62 -14.77
N ALA A 127 -4.25 -11.40 -14.58
CA ALA A 127 -5.39 -11.49 -15.49
C ALA A 127 -6.14 -10.14 -15.61
N ALA A 128 -6.15 -9.31 -14.57
CA ALA A 128 -6.68 -7.96 -14.59
C ALA A 128 -5.70 -6.92 -15.19
N GLY A 129 -4.50 -7.34 -15.61
CA GLY A 129 -3.46 -6.46 -16.16
C GLY A 129 -2.69 -5.68 -15.08
N ILE A 130 -2.74 -6.11 -13.82
CA ILE A 130 -1.99 -5.54 -12.70
C ILE A 130 -0.74 -6.39 -12.48
N ALA A 131 0.45 -5.77 -12.48
CA ALA A 131 1.69 -6.46 -12.14
C ALA A 131 1.67 -6.91 -10.67
N PRO A 132 1.73 -8.23 -10.37
CA PRO A 132 1.66 -8.69 -8.99
C PRO A 132 3.05 -8.81 -8.37
N ARG A 133 3.21 -8.33 -7.15
CA ARG A 133 4.25 -8.76 -6.22
C ARG A 133 3.56 -9.43 -5.03
N MET A 134 3.53 -10.74 -5.03
CA MET A 134 2.89 -11.50 -3.97
C MET A 134 3.93 -11.88 -2.91
N LEU A 135 3.63 -11.57 -1.65
CA LEU A 135 4.37 -11.99 -0.47
C LEU A 135 3.47 -12.94 0.33
N ARG A 136 3.92 -14.18 0.51
CA ARG A 136 3.16 -15.14 1.31
C ARG A 136 3.31 -14.82 2.79
N GLU A 137 2.19 -14.45 3.42
CA GLU A 137 2.16 -14.09 4.82
C GLU A 137 2.19 -15.30 5.73
N ARG A 138 3.03 -15.26 6.73
CA ARG A 138 3.16 -16.28 7.75
C ARG A 138 2.76 -15.73 9.11
N ILE A 139 1.89 -16.47 9.79
CA ILE A 139 1.38 -16.17 11.13
C ILE A 139 1.85 -17.27 12.08
N GLY A 140 2.29 -16.89 13.28
CA GLY A 140 2.72 -17.79 14.32
C GLY A 140 4.23 -18.02 14.38
N PRO A 141 4.69 -19.01 15.20
CA PRO A 141 6.09 -19.30 15.33
C PRO A 141 6.63 -19.97 14.06
N ARG A 142 7.82 -19.55 13.64
CA ARG A 142 8.50 -20.23 12.55
C ARG A 142 8.88 -21.66 12.93
N GLY A 143 9.49 -21.83 14.12
CA GLY A 143 10.00 -23.11 14.55
C GLY A 143 10.92 -23.76 13.51
N ALA A 144 10.92 -25.07 13.42
CA ALA A 144 11.62 -25.86 12.40
C ALA A 144 10.76 -26.08 11.13
N ASP A 145 9.79 -25.20 10.83
CA ASP A 145 8.92 -25.35 9.65
C ASP A 145 9.74 -25.23 8.35
N PRO A 146 9.97 -26.33 7.63
CA PRO A 146 10.77 -26.34 6.41
C PRO A 146 10.04 -25.64 5.23
N THR A 147 8.76 -25.31 5.39
CA THR A 147 7.95 -24.70 4.32
C THR A 147 8.17 -23.19 4.20
N TRP A 148 8.89 -22.55 5.12
CA TRP A 148 9.26 -21.15 5.00
C TRP A 148 10.21 -20.94 3.82
N ASN A 149 9.75 -20.15 2.86
CA ASN A 149 10.55 -19.69 1.73
C ASN A 149 10.94 -18.24 1.94
N LEU A 150 12.16 -17.99 2.38
CA LEU A 150 12.67 -16.64 2.66
C LEU A 150 12.67 -15.68 1.45
N ALA A 151 12.52 -16.19 0.23
CA ALA A 151 12.41 -15.34 -0.97
C ALA A 151 10.98 -14.87 -1.24
N ALA A 152 9.97 -15.56 -0.69
CA ALA A 152 8.55 -15.28 -0.96
C ALA A 152 7.70 -15.08 0.31
N ASP A 153 8.18 -15.51 1.48
CA ASP A 153 7.43 -15.43 2.73
C ASP A 153 7.76 -14.14 3.49
N THR A 154 6.75 -13.58 4.16
CA THR A 154 6.90 -12.44 5.07
C THR A 154 6.21 -12.73 6.40
N ALA A 155 6.66 -12.13 7.50
CA ALA A 155 6.02 -12.26 8.80
C ALA A 155 4.85 -11.28 8.90
N HIS A 156 3.72 -11.72 9.46
CA HIS A 156 2.50 -10.93 9.58
C HIS A 156 2.69 -9.71 10.48
N ALA A 157 2.98 -9.90 11.76
CA ALA A 157 3.07 -8.81 12.73
C ALA A 157 3.90 -9.21 13.96
N THR A 158 4.33 -8.23 14.74
CA THR A 158 5.09 -8.43 15.96
C THR A 158 4.29 -9.14 17.07
N TYR A 159 2.98 -8.97 17.10
CA TYR A 159 2.09 -9.62 18.07
C TYR A 159 1.68 -11.05 17.70
N SER A 160 1.96 -11.48 16.48
CA SER A 160 1.53 -12.79 15.96
C SER A 160 2.69 -13.72 15.54
N CYS A 161 3.91 -13.21 15.50
CA CYS A 161 5.10 -13.95 15.10
C CYS A 161 6.15 -13.97 16.21
N ASN A 162 6.91 -15.07 16.31
CA ASN A 162 8.02 -15.16 17.24
C ASN A 162 9.30 -14.50 16.67
N ALA A 163 10.31 -14.30 17.52
CA ALA A 163 11.58 -13.67 17.13
C ALA A 163 12.27 -14.39 15.94
N GLU A 164 12.14 -15.70 15.82
CA GLU A 164 12.71 -16.46 14.71
C GLU A 164 12.02 -16.14 13.38
N ALA A 165 10.69 -16.06 13.38
CA ALA A 165 9.91 -15.65 12.22
C ALA A 165 10.22 -14.20 11.81
N LEU A 166 10.36 -13.29 12.78
CA LEU A 166 10.68 -11.89 12.53
C LEU A 166 12.10 -11.70 11.98
N ARG A 167 13.10 -12.45 12.48
CA ARG A 167 14.46 -12.44 11.89
C ARG A 167 14.46 -12.85 10.42
N ALA A 168 13.50 -13.65 10.00
CA ALA A 168 13.35 -14.04 8.61
C ALA A 168 12.98 -12.86 7.66
N LEU A 169 12.58 -11.70 8.17
CA LEU A 169 12.40 -10.48 7.37
C LEU A 169 13.72 -9.92 6.83
N SER A 170 14.85 -10.19 7.46
CA SER A 170 16.17 -9.63 7.12
C SER A 170 16.93 -10.38 6.02
N GLY A 171 16.27 -11.14 5.17
CA GLY A 171 16.91 -11.87 4.07
C GLY A 171 17.20 -11.02 2.82
N PRO A 172 17.98 -11.54 1.84
CA PRO A 172 18.35 -10.85 0.59
C PRO A 172 17.20 -10.76 -0.42
N ARG A 173 16.00 -10.56 0.01
CA ARG A 173 14.76 -10.74 -0.75
C ARG A 173 14.23 -9.49 -1.48
N GLY A 174 14.88 -8.35 -1.36
CA GLY A 174 14.47 -7.11 -2.00
C GLY A 174 13.26 -6.42 -1.35
N VAL A 175 12.16 -7.14 -1.05
CA VAL A 175 10.95 -6.59 -0.42
C VAL A 175 10.43 -7.57 0.64
N ALA A 176 10.12 -7.05 1.82
CA ALA A 176 9.40 -7.75 2.89
C ALA A 176 8.35 -6.80 3.49
N SER A 177 7.25 -7.31 4.03
CA SER A 177 6.16 -6.50 4.60
C SER A 177 5.83 -6.97 6.01
N ILE A 178 5.49 -6.05 6.90
CA ILE A 178 5.03 -6.36 8.25
C ILE A 178 4.05 -5.29 8.74
N HIS A 179 2.94 -5.74 9.34
CA HIS A 179 2.03 -4.86 10.09
C HIS A 179 2.70 -4.48 11.40
N VAL A 180 2.81 -3.18 11.68
CA VAL A 180 3.55 -2.71 12.84
C VAL A 180 3.06 -1.34 13.34
N GLU A 181 3.01 -1.21 14.65
CA GLU A 181 2.56 0.00 15.34
C GLU A 181 1.19 0.51 14.82
N GLU A 182 0.29 -0.45 14.59
CA GLU A 182 -1.07 -0.19 14.13
C GLU A 182 -2.02 0.20 15.27
N ASP A 183 -1.82 -0.38 16.47
CA ASP A 183 -2.70 -0.18 17.62
C ASP A 183 -1.86 -0.09 18.91
N PRO A 184 -2.26 0.74 19.90
CA PRO A 184 -1.56 0.82 21.18
C PRO A 184 -1.43 -0.52 21.91
N ALA A 185 -2.36 -1.45 21.69
CA ALA A 185 -2.34 -2.79 22.29
C ALA A 185 -1.10 -3.60 21.86
N GLU A 186 -0.51 -3.33 20.70
CA GLU A 186 0.73 -3.97 20.24
C GLU A 186 1.90 -3.59 21.17
N ALA A 187 2.07 -2.30 21.44
CA ALA A 187 3.11 -1.82 22.34
C ALA A 187 2.89 -2.35 23.77
N ALA A 188 1.66 -2.38 24.27
CA ALA A 188 1.35 -2.92 25.60
C ALA A 188 1.75 -4.39 25.74
N LEU A 189 1.48 -5.21 24.70
CA LEU A 189 1.93 -6.60 24.66
C LEU A 189 3.46 -6.72 24.69
N LEU A 190 4.15 -5.96 23.83
CA LEU A 190 5.60 -6.14 23.64
C LEU A 190 6.44 -5.50 24.77
N VAL A 191 5.98 -4.40 25.33
CA VAL A 191 6.68 -3.73 26.43
C VAL A 191 6.38 -4.38 27.76
N ASP A 192 5.11 -4.72 28.03
CA ASP A 192 4.64 -5.13 29.35
C ASP A 192 4.10 -6.57 29.43
N GLY A 193 3.87 -7.23 28.31
CA GLY A 193 3.24 -8.57 28.25
C GLY A 193 1.78 -8.54 28.69
N ASP A 194 1.11 -7.40 28.54
CA ASP A 194 -0.24 -7.17 29.01
C ASP A 194 -1.13 -6.46 27.97
N GLY A 195 -2.37 -6.14 28.34
CA GLY A 195 -3.33 -5.44 27.48
C GLY A 195 -4.14 -6.38 26.55
N PRO A 196 -4.94 -5.78 25.64
CA PRO A 196 -5.93 -6.51 24.83
C PRO A 196 -5.35 -7.64 23.97
N PHE A 197 -4.15 -7.48 23.41
CA PHE A 197 -3.48 -8.57 22.69
C PHE A 197 -3.00 -9.68 23.62
N ALA A 198 -2.56 -9.36 24.82
CA ALA A 198 -2.19 -10.38 25.81
C ALA A 198 -3.39 -11.23 26.23
N GLU A 199 -4.54 -10.60 26.46
CA GLU A 199 -5.80 -11.30 26.72
C GLU A 199 -6.20 -12.20 25.55
N PHE A 200 -6.16 -11.67 24.34
CA PHE A 200 -6.44 -12.42 23.13
C PHE A 200 -5.53 -13.64 22.94
N LEU A 201 -4.25 -13.52 23.26
CA LEU A 201 -3.30 -14.66 23.20
C LEU A 201 -3.56 -15.68 24.31
N ARG A 202 -3.88 -15.24 25.54
CA ARG A 202 -4.23 -16.13 26.66
C ARG A 202 -5.45 -17.01 26.34
N GLU A 203 -6.48 -16.45 25.72
CA GLU A 203 -7.65 -17.20 25.27
C GLU A 203 -7.32 -18.32 24.28
N ARG A 204 -6.16 -18.23 23.61
CA ARG A 204 -5.64 -19.21 22.65
C ARG A 204 -4.53 -20.11 23.22
N GLY A 205 -4.38 -20.10 24.53
CA GLY A 205 -3.39 -20.94 25.23
C GLY A 205 -1.99 -20.33 25.30
N GLY A 206 -1.78 -19.11 24.83
CA GLY A 206 -0.55 -18.37 25.04
C GLY A 206 -0.39 -17.89 26.49
N GLN A 207 0.83 -17.60 26.88
CA GLN A 207 1.16 -17.11 28.24
C GLN A 207 2.00 -15.83 28.20
N PRO A 208 1.51 -14.74 27.59
CA PRO A 208 2.22 -13.48 27.60
C PRO A 208 2.31 -12.93 29.04
N SER A 209 3.46 -12.40 29.36
CA SER A 209 3.74 -11.80 30.67
C SER A 209 4.91 -10.82 30.56
N LYS A 210 5.11 -10.00 31.56
CA LYS A 210 6.29 -9.09 31.63
C LYS A 210 7.62 -9.85 31.49
N ALA A 211 7.70 -11.08 31.98
CA ALA A 211 8.92 -11.89 31.91
C ALA A 211 9.20 -12.44 30.51
N THR A 212 8.15 -12.58 29.66
CA THR A 212 8.26 -13.10 28.30
C THR A 212 8.20 -12.02 27.23
N ALA A 213 7.79 -10.81 27.60
CA ALA A 213 7.76 -9.66 26.71
C ALA A 213 9.19 -9.20 26.34
N PRO A 214 9.40 -8.73 25.09
CA PRO A 214 10.69 -8.15 24.69
C PRO A 214 11.12 -6.93 25.52
N GLY A 215 10.20 -6.23 26.18
CA GLY A 215 10.45 -5.00 26.92
C GLY A 215 10.74 -3.79 26.03
N MET A 216 10.39 -3.87 24.75
CA MET A 216 10.69 -2.87 23.73
C MET A 216 9.43 -2.57 22.90
N ARG A 217 9.37 -1.35 22.33
CA ARG A 217 8.38 -1.01 21.31
C ARG A 217 8.58 -1.85 20.05
N PRO A 218 7.54 -2.04 19.23
CA PRO A 218 7.55 -2.95 18.08
C PRO A 218 8.73 -2.74 17.12
N ILE A 219 8.95 -1.49 16.65
CA ILE A 219 10.03 -1.17 15.71
C ILE A 219 11.42 -1.36 16.35
N ALA A 220 11.59 -0.99 17.62
CA ALA A 220 12.84 -1.21 18.34
C ALA A 220 13.15 -2.71 18.51
N TRP A 221 12.12 -3.53 18.75
CA TRP A 221 12.29 -4.97 18.81
C TRP A 221 12.68 -5.56 17.46
N LEU A 222 12.02 -5.16 16.37
CA LEU A 222 12.40 -5.58 15.01
C LEU A 222 13.85 -5.22 14.69
N ASP A 223 14.28 -4.02 15.07
CA ASP A 223 15.67 -3.58 14.88
C ASP A 223 16.65 -4.45 15.66
N SER A 224 16.35 -4.75 16.94
CA SER A 224 17.18 -5.61 17.79
C SER A 224 17.35 -7.02 17.24
N LEU A 225 16.39 -7.49 16.44
CA LEU A 225 16.41 -8.76 15.74
C LEU A 225 17.15 -8.73 14.40
N GLY A 226 17.58 -7.52 13.94
CA GLY A 226 18.11 -7.31 12.60
C GLY A 226 17.06 -7.47 11.49
N ALA A 227 15.80 -7.30 11.80
CA ALA A 227 14.67 -7.52 10.89
C ALA A 227 14.37 -6.33 9.97
N LEU A 228 14.93 -5.15 10.26
CA LEU A 228 14.73 -3.93 9.47
C LEU A 228 15.82 -3.75 8.43
N GLY A 229 15.45 -3.26 7.24
CA GLY A 229 16.38 -2.96 6.17
C GLY A 229 15.73 -2.27 4.97
N GLU A 230 16.55 -1.96 3.98
CA GLU A 230 16.08 -1.43 2.70
C GLU A 230 15.12 -2.44 2.05
N GLY A 231 13.92 -1.96 1.63
CA GLY A 231 12.87 -2.82 1.11
C GLY A 231 11.94 -3.42 2.17
N THR A 232 12.16 -3.17 3.47
CA THR A 232 11.18 -3.53 4.51
C THR A 232 10.02 -2.52 4.48
N LEU A 233 8.82 -3.01 4.20
CA LEU A 233 7.57 -2.26 4.22
C LEU A 233 6.97 -2.32 5.63
N LEU A 234 6.91 -1.18 6.29
CA LEU A 234 6.30 -1.01 7.61
C LEU A 234 4.87 -0.50 7.41
N VAL A 235 3.89 -1.36 7.64
CA VAL A 235 2.49 -1.07 7.32
C VAL A 235 1.78 -0.48 8.53
N HIS A 236 0.93 0.52 8.29
CA HIS A 236 0.09 1.30 9.20
C HIS A 236 0.80 2.44 9.95
N LEU A 237 1.68 2.18 10.91
CA LEU A 237 2.44 3.18 11.69
C LEU A 237 1.55 4.22 12.41
N THR A 238 0.31 3.89 12.76
CA THR A 238 -0.66 4.84 13.34
C THR A 238 -0.24 5.34 14.73
N VAL A 239 0.53 4.52 15.48
CA VAL A 239 0.98 4.81 16.83
C VAL A 239 2.50 4.90 16.96
N ALA A 240 3.22 4.98 15.84
CA ALA A 240 4.66 5.12 15.82
C ALA A 240 5.09 6.44 16.46
N ASP A 241 6.03 6.37 17.40
CA ASP A 241 6.65 7.56 17.99
C ASP A 241 7.85 8.05 17.16
N ALA A 242 8.36 9.23 17.50
CA ALA A 242 9.48 9.85 16.79
C ALA A 242 10.74 8.95 16.77
N ALA A 243 11.00 8.23 17.86
CA ALA A 243 12.16 7.35 17.96
C ALA A 243 12.01 6.13 17.03
N SER A 244 10.82 5.52 16.99
CA SER A 244 10.47 4.43 16.06
C SER A 244 10.61 4.87 14.61
N LEU A 245 10.08 6.05 14.25
CA LEU A 245 10.16 6.58 12.88
C LEU A 245 11.59 6.90 12.45
N GLN A 246 12.40 7.51 13.33
CA GLN A 246 13.81 7.79 13.07
C GLN A 246 14.61 6.50 12.86
N LEU A 247 14.37 5.47 13.68
CA LEU A 247 15.02 4.18 13.55
C LEU A 247 14.66 3.51 12.22
N ALA A 248 13.40 3.50 11.85
CA ALA A 248 12.92 2.99 10.58
C ALA A 248 13.58 3.71 9.37
N ALA A 249 13.72 5.04 9.44
CA ALA A 249 14.37 5.84 8.42
C ALA A 249 15.87 5.54 8.32
N GLN A 250 16.58 5.39 9.45
CA GLN A 250 17.99 4.99 9.47
C GLN A 250 18.22 3.62 8.80
N ARG A 251 17.26 2.70 8.92
CA ARG A 251 17.26 1.39 8.26
C ARG A 251 16.74 1.44 6.83
N LYS A 252 16.38 2.63 6.30
CA LYS A 252 15.84 2.86 4.95
C LYS A 252 14.57 2.07 4.66
N CYS A 253 13.76 1.80 5.67
CA CYS A 253 12.45 1.19 5.51
C CYS A 253 11.51 2.10 4.68
N ILE A 254 10.40 1.54 4.23
CA ILE A 254 9.33 2.27 3.53
C ILE A 254 8.08 2.22 4.41
N ALA A 255 7.51 3.39 4.71
CA ALA A 255 6.23 3.49 5.37
C ALA A 255 5.10 3.22 4.36
N VAL A 256 4.23 2.26 4.63
CA VAL A 256 3.03 1.98 3.83
C VAL A 256 1.81 2.35 4.66
N LEU A 257 1.10 3.40 4.25
CA LEU A 257 -0.03 3.92 5.00
C LEU A 257 -1.35 3.44 4.39
N CYS A 258 -2.26 2.92 5.24
CA CYS A 258 -3.57 2.40 4.87
C CYS A 258 -4.68 3.17 5.63
N PRO A 259 -4.85 4.49 5.38
CA PRO A 259 -5.65 5.36 6.23
C PRO A 259 -7.12 4.96 6.32
N ARG A 260 -7.76 4.49 5.23
CA ARG A 260 -9.17 4.08 5.25
C ARG A 260 -9.38 2.80 6.04
N SER A 261 -8.45 1.83 5.95
CA SER A 261 -8.48 0.63 6.78
C SER A 261 -8.37 1.02 8.27
N ASN A 262 -7.41 1.88 8.62
CA ASN A 262 -7.25 2.33 9.99
C ASN A 262 -8.52 3.01 10.54
N GLN A 263 -9.15 3.90 9.78
CA GLN A 263 -10.42 4.54 10.16
C GLN A 263 -11.55 3.51 10.34
N HIS A 264 -11.66 2.55 9.42
CA HIS A 264 -12.69 1.49 9.50
C HIS A 264 -12.53 0.65 10.76
N ILE A 265 -11.31 0.25 11.08
CA ILE A 265 -11.01 -0.56 12.28
C ILE A 265 -11.27 0.25 13.57
N GLY A 266 -11.22 1.57 13.51
CA GLY A 266 -11.35 2.45 14.66
C GLY A 266 -10.02 2.91 15.23
N ALA A 267 -8.92 2.74 14.47
CA ALA A 267 -7.65 3.33 14.76
C ALA A 267 -7.60 4.81 14.29
N ARG A 268 -6.65 5.57 14.82
CA ARG A 268 -6.38 6.92 14.33
C ARG A 268 -5.67 6.88 12.98
N LEU A 269 -5.70 8.00 12.26
CA LEU A 269 -4.84 8.18 11.09
C LEU A 269 -3.35 8.21 11.51
N PRO A 270 -2.44 7.72 10.66
CA PRO A 270 -1.00 7.87 10.89
C PRO A 270 -0.61 9.35 10.87
N ASP A 271 0.37 9.73 11.69
CA ASP A 271 0.95 11.08 11.69
C ASP A 271 1.89 11.24 10.48
N VAL A 272 1.31 11.61 9.34
CA VAL A 272 2.06 11.80 8.09
C VAL A 272 3.13 12.88 8.21
N ALA A 273 2.89 13.91 9.03
CA ALA A 273 3.88 14.98 9.25
C ALA A 273 5.11 14.43 9.98
N ALA A 274 4.93 13.62 11.02
CA ALA A 274 6.02 12.96 11.73
C ALA A 274 6.77 11.96 10.84
N VAL A 275 6.05 11.14 10.03
CA VAL A 275 6.66 10.20 9.08
C VAL A 275 7.55 10.93 8.07
N ARG A 276 7.07 12.05 7.51
CA ARG A 276 7.83 12.90 6.59
C ARG A 276 9.05 13.55 7.26
N ALA A 277 8.87 14.09 8.47
CA ALA A 277 9.95 14.73 9.23
C ALA A 277 11.07 13.74 9.57
N ALA A 278 10.76 12.46 9.78
CA ALA A 278 11.76 11.40 9.97
C ALA A 278 12.52 11.04 8.67
N GLY A 279 12.08 11.52 7.50
CA GLY A 279 12.72 11.23 6.21
C GLY A 279 12.36 9.87 5.63
N LEU A 280 11.31 9.21 6.08
CA LEU A 280 10.83 7.95 5.50
C LEU A 280 10.26 8.16 4.09
N ARG A 281 10.56 7.23 3.20
CA ARG A 281 9.79 7.09 1.96
C ARG A 281 8.39 6.58 2.32
N VAL A 282 7.37 7.17 1.67
CA VAL A 282 5.98 6.82 1.93
C VAL A 282 5.35 6.22 0.68
N ALA A 283 4.60 5.16 0.86
CA ALA A 283 3.71 4.56 -0.12
C ALA A 283 2.30 4.45 0.48
N LEU A 284 1.28 4.28 -0.36
CA LEU A 284 -0.10 4.04 0.05
C LEU A 284 -0.52 2.61 -0.27
N GLY A 285 -1.25 2.01 0.64
CA GLY A 285 -1.92 0.73 0.50
C GLY A 285 -3.40 0.83 0.88
N THR A 286 -4.19 -0.15 0.49
CA THR A 286 -5.62 -0.16 0.79
C THR A 286 -5.99 -1.14 1.89
N ASP A 287 -5.08 -2.05 2.23
CA ASP A 287 -5.39 -3.22 3.03
C ASP A 287 -6.47 -4.10 2.35
N SER A 288 -7.43 -4.66 3.05
CA SER A 288 -8.41 -5.61 2.52
C SER A 288 -9.81 -5.01 2.39
N LEU A 289 -10.68 -5.64 1.57
CA LEU A 289 -12.11 -5.35 1.58
C LEU A 289 -12.80 -5.76 2.91
N ALA A 290 -12.10 -6.44 3.81
CA ALA A 290 -12.58 -6.70 5.16
C ALA A 290 -12.48 -5.46 6.07
N SER A 291 -11.57 -4.52 5.75
CA SER A 291 -11.34 -3.27 6.50
C SER A 291 -11.48 -2.00 5.64
N CYS A 292 -11.86 -2.13 4.37
CA CYS A 292 -12.01 -1.00 3.47
C CYS A 292 -13.17 -1.24 2.49
N ALA A 293 -13.84 -0.17 2.05
CA ALA A 293 -14.98 -0.29 1.13
C ALA A 293 -14.54 -0.63 -0.31
N THR A 294 -13.39 -0.16 -0.74
CA THR A 294 -12.81 -0.37 -2.07
C THR A 294 -11.29 -0.51 -1.98
N LEU A 295 -10.67 -1.20 -2.95
CA LEU A 295 -9.20 -1.26 -3.09
C LEU A 295 -8.66 -0.16 -4.03
N ASP A 296 -9.36 0.96 -4.15
CA ASP A 296 -8.94 2.11 -4.95
C ASP A 296 -7.97 2.99 -4.14
N VAL A 297 -6.71 3.06 -4.57
CA VAL A 297 -5.67 3.88 -3.92
C VAL A 297 -6.01 5.36 -3.88
N LEU A 298 -6.78 5.89 -4.87
CA LEU A 298 -7.23 7.29 -4.84
C LEU A 298 -8.12 7.58 -3.62
N GLY A 299 -8.84 6.58 -3.10
CA GLY A 299 -9.58 6.74 -1.85
C GLY A 299 -8.69 6.97 -0.64
N ASP A 300 -7.51 6.34 -0.59
CA ASP A 300 -6.53 6.55 0.49
C ASP A 300 -5.81 7.90 0.33
N VAL A 301 -5.53 8.32 -0.91
CA VAL A 301 -5.10 9.69 -1.22
C VAL A 301 -6.12 10.70 -0.70
N GLN A 302 -7.41 10.54 -1.05
CA GLN A 302 -8.47 11.44 -0.64
C GLN A 302 -8.65 11.51 0.88
N ALA A 303 -8.58 10.38 1.57
CA ALA A 303 -8.70 10.34 3.03
C ALA A 303 -7.62 11.19 3.72
N LEU A 304 -6.37 11.12 3.25
CA LEU A 304 -5.27 11.92 3.80
C LEU A 304 -5.30 13.38 3.31
N ALA A 305 -5.74 13.65 2.06
CA ALA A 305 -5.91 15.02 1.57
C ALA A 305 -6.97 15.77 2.40
N ARG A 306 -8.10 15.12 2.71
CA ARG A 306 -9.14 15.67 3.60
C ARG A 306 -8.65 15.90 5.04
N ALA A 307 -7.62 15.18 5.46
CA ALA A 307 -6.92 15.40 6.73
C ALA A 307 -5.84 16.50 6.66
N GLY A 308 -5.70 17.19 5.51
CA GLY A 308 -4.78 18.31 5.34
C GLY A 308 -3.37 17.95 4.89
N VAL A 309 -3.14 16.72 4.42
CA VAL A 309 -1.84 16.33 3.86
C VAL A 309 -1.69 16.89 2.44
N ASP A 310 -0.48 17.37 2.12
CA ASP A 310 -0.12 17.95 0.83
C ASP A 310 -0.47 17.04 -0.37
N PRO A 311 -1.31 17.48 -1.32
CA PRO A 311 -1.74 16.72 -2.48
C PRO A 311 -0.61 16.16 -3.34
N ALA A 312 0.38 16.99 -3.69
CA ALA A 312 1.52 16.57 -4.52
C ALA A 312 2.33 15.45 -3.84
N PHE A 313 2.49 15.51 -2.52
CA PHE A 313 3.12 14.44 -1.75
C PHE A 313 2.30 13.15 -1.81
N LEU A 314 0.97 13.22 -1.69
CA LEU A 314 0.10 12.05 -1.71
C LEU A 314 0.09 11.36 -3.08
N LEU A 315 0.06 12.12 -4.16
CA LEU A 315 0.15 11.55 -5.51
C LEU A 315 1.52 10.88 -5.74
N ARG A 316 2.61 11.48 -5.23
CA ARG A 316 3.91 10.81 -5.23
C ARG A 316 3.92 9.52 -4.40
N ALA A 317 3.26 9.50 -3.25
CA ALA A 317 3.17 8.28 -2.44
C ALA A 317 2.37 7.16 -3.12
N ALA A 318 1.28 7.50 -3.84
CA ALA A 318 0.44 6.55 -4.58
C ALA A 318 1.07 6.03 -5.89
N THR A 319 2.13 6.67 -6.37
CA THR A 319 2.80 6.35 -7.65
C THR A 319 4.27 5.99 -7.43
N GLN A 320 5.17 6.96 -7.32
CA GLN A 320 6.61 6.76 -7.13
C GLN A 320 6.95 6.05 -5.80
N GLY A 321 6.26 6.38 -4.71
CA GLY A 321 6.38 5.69 -3.43
C GLY A 321 5.93 4.23 -3.52
N GLY A 322 4.79 4.01 -4.15
CA GLY A 322 4.29 2.67 -4.45
C GLY A 322 5.25 1.86 -5.33
N ALA A 323 5.85 2.48 -6.36
CA ALA A 323 6.86 1.86 -7.21
C ALA A 323 8.10 1.41 -6.40
N ALA A 324 8.55 2.25 -5.46
CA ALA A 324 9.64 1.89 -4.54
C ALA A 324 9.26 0.71 -3.61
N ALA A 325 8.02 0.67 -3.10
CA ALA A 325 7.51 -0.44 -2.30
C ALA A 325 7.35 -1.72 -3.13
N PHE A 326 6.91 -1.59 -4.37
CA PHE A 326 6.83 -2.70 -5.33
C PHE A 326 8.23 -3.20 -5.75
N GLY A 327 9.26 -2.35 -5.69
CA GLY A 327 10.64 -2.69 -6.05
C GLY A 327 10.89 -2.65 -7.56
N ASP A 328 10.19 -1.78 -8.30
CA ASP A 328 10.42 -1.54 -9.73
C ASP A 328 10.51 -0.04 -10.01
N ALA A 329 11.72 0.43 -10.27
CA ALA A 329 11.99 1.84 -10.55
C ALA A 329 11.50 2.31 -11.92
N SER A 330 11.02 1.42 -12.79
CA SER A 330 10.43 1.80 -14.09
C SER A 330 9.00 2.32 -13.97
N LEU A 331 8.37 2.15 -12.80
CA LEU A 331 7.01 2.59 -12.48
C LEU A 331 7.02 3.99 -11.82
N GLY A 332 5.82 4.56 -11.67
CA GLY A 332 5.51 5.66 -10.75
C GLY A 332 5.82 7.07 -11.24
N THR A 333 6.45 7.27 -12.41
CA THR A 333 6.67 8.60 -13.00
C THR A 333 6.53 8.57 -14.53
N LEU A 334 6.18 9.71 -15.15
CA LEU A 334 6.18 9.86 -16.61
C LEU A 334 7.54 10.36 -17.13
N ALA A 335 8.64 9.97 -16.52
CA ALA A 335 9.95 10.29 -17.07
C ALA A 335 10.25 9.44 -18.32
N VAL A 336 11.01 10.02 -19.27
CA VAL A 336 11.39 9.33 -20.51
C VAL A 336 12.14 8.02 -20.20
N GLY A 337 11.78 6.95 -20.86
CA GLY A 337 12.32 5.61 -20.67
C GLY A 337 11.60 4.79 -19.58
N GLN A 338 10.70 5.36 -18.82
CA GLN A 338 9.89 4.65 -17.81
C GLN A 338 8.71 3.91 -18.44
N ARG A 339 8.14 2.95 -17.69
CA ARG A 339 6.98 2.12 -18.07
C ARG A 339 5.87 2.19 -17.03
N PRO A 340 5.40 3.39 -16.68
CA PRO A 340 4.53 3.57 -15.52
C PRO A 340 3.10 3.09 -15.72
N GLY A 341 2.70 2.74 -16.95
CA GLY A 341 1.31 2.81 -17.37
C GLY A 341 0.80 4.25 -17.37
N LEU A 342 -0.34 4.51 -18.00
CA LEU A 342 -0.91 5.84 -18.07
C LEU A 342 -2.37 5.80 -17.64
N VAL A 343 -2.76 6.72 -16.77
CA VAL A 343 -4.12 6.82 -16.22
C VAL A 343 -4.69 8.19 -16.50
N ALA A 344 -5.94 8.22 -16.96
CA ALA A 344 -6.75 9.44 -17.03
C ALA A 344 -7.71 9.48 -15.84
N VAL A 345 -7.67 10.55 -15.05
CA VAL A 345 -8.55 10.78 -13.90
C VAL A 345 -9.52 11.90 -14.22
N GLY A 346 -10.82 11.60 -14.09
CA GLY A 346 -11.91 12.50 -14.44
C GLY A 346 -12.20 12.55 -15.95
N ASP A 347 -13.26 13.27 -16.29
CA ASP A 347 -13.78 13.47 -17.63
C ASP A 347 -13.95 14.96 -18.02
N ASP A 348 -13.56 15.88 -17.13
CA ASP A 348 -13.44 17.31 -17.41
C ASP A 348 -12.41 17.98 -16.48
N ALA A 349 -11.19 18.13 -16.98
CA ALA A 349 -10.09 18.81 -16.27
C ALA A 349 -9.83 20.22 -16.82
N ARG A 350 -10.65 20.71 -17.76
CA ARG A 350 -10.49 22.04 -18.33
C ARG A 350 -10.81 23.11 -17.27
N GLY A 351 -9.94 24.10 -17.16
CA GLY A 351 -10.11 25.19 -16.20
C GLY A 351 -9.66 24.89 -14.78
N LEU A 352 -9.15 23.70 -14.48
CA LEU A 352 -8.49 23.44 -13.20
C LEU A 352 -7.30 24.40 -13.02
N ARG A 353 -7.10 24.87 -11.78
CA ARG A 353 -5.94 25.69 -11.40
C ARG A 353 -4.84 24.86 -10.76
N ASP A 354 -5.23 23.81 -10.06
CA ASP A 354 -4.35 22.90 -9.35
C ASP A 354 -4.83 21.46 -9.60
N PRO A 355 -4.28 20.77 -10.61
CA PRO A 355 -4.69 19.42 -10.95
C PRO A 355 -4.28 18.39 -9.88
N GLU A 356 -3.18 18.61 -9.15
CA GLU A 356 -2.76 17.72 -8.06
C GLU A 356 -3.75 17.78 -6.89
N ALA A 357 -4.14 18.98 -6.48
CA ALA A 357 -5.14 19.16 -5.44
C ALA A 357 -6.49 18.56 -5.85
N TRP A 358 -6.90 18.79 -7.10
CA TRP A 358 -8.16 18.26 -7.61
C TRP A 358 -8.15 16.72 -7.63
N VAL A 359 -7.11 16.08 -8.17
CA VAL A 359 -7.00 14.60 -8.15
C VAL A 359 -6.99 14.08 -6.72
N ALA A 360 -6.28 14.72 -5.80
CA ALA A 360 -6.20 14.28 -4.42
C ALA A 360 -7.53 14.38 -3.66
N HIS A 361 -8.35 15.38 -3.95
CA HIS A 361 -9.63 15.60 -3.26
C HIS A 361 -10.84 14.96 -3.94
N GLU A 362 -10.82 14.85 -5.28
CA GLU A 362 -11.97 14.41 -6.07
C GLU A 362 -11.72 13.11 -6.84
N GLY A 363 -10.45 12.69 -7.01
CA GLY A 363 -10.07 11.55 -7.86
C GLY A 363 -10.73 10.23 -7.51
N ALA A 364 -11.09 10.00 -6.23
CA ALA A 364 -11.82 8.82 -5.81
C ALA A 364 -13.30 8.84 -6.22
N ASP A 365 -13.89 10.04 -6.39
CA ASP A 365 -15.30 10.26 -6.64
C ASP A 365 -15.63 10.44 -8.14
N VAL A 366 -14.59 10.55 -9.00
CA VAL A 366 -14.74 10.72 -10.46
C VAL A 366 -14.25 9.48 -11.21
N PRO A 367 -14.61 9.29 -12.49
CA PRO A 367 -14.07 8.21 -13.30
C PRO A 367 -12.54 8.24 -13.35
N ALA A 368 -11.92 7.09 -13.27
CA ALA A 368 -10.50 6.92 -13.56
C ALA A 368 -10.34 5.69 -14.44
N ARG A 369 -9.42 5.74 -15.41
CA ARG A 369 -9.20 4.62 -16.32
C ARG A 369 -7.75 4.54 -16.77
N ARG A 370 -7.24 3.33 -16.90
CA ARG A 370 -5.98 3.09 -17.57
C ARG A 370 -6.15 3.34 -19.08
N VAL A 371 -5.21 4.06 -19.70
CA VAL A 371 -5.27 4.45 -21.11
C VAL A 371 -4.06 3.96 -21.92
N ALA A 372 -2.96 3.60 -21.22
CA ALA A 372 -1.81 2.91 -21.80
C ALA A 372 -1.06 2.10 -20.72
#